data_337aaee6ef82b855ad74e4bbbe2e6778
#
_entry.id   337aaee6ef82b855ad74e4bbbe2e6778
#
_cell.length_a   1.000
_cell.length_b   1.000
_cell.length_c   1.000
_cell.angle_alpha   90.00
_cell.angle_beta   90.00
_cell.angle_gamma   90.00
#
_symmetry.space_group_name_H-M   'P 1'
#
loop_
_entity.id
_entity.type
_entity.pdbx_description
1 polymer ?
#
loop_
_entity_poly.entity_id
_entity_poly.type
_entity_poly.pdbx_seq_one_letter_code
_entity_poly.pdbx_strand_id
1 'polypeptide(L)'
;MANVDNFIHCVLIPLQHHFLLLPNPTIAEVTPMPHTIDAVAERPDYWLGHYAWRDQVLPVIDLESMIGNKPKTTEDANKLCIVNGINPESHIEFYALPCYGVPQLITLNESAIQQTHDSDESNFLHCQIKIGNKIAFIPHLDNIEKDLKEQS
;
A
#
# COMPACT_ATOMS: atom_id res chain seq x y z
N MET A 1 35.19 6.70 -15.03
CA MET A 1 34.03 5.84 -15.04
C MET A 1 32.85 6.52 -14.38
N ALA A 2 31.78 6.60 -15.08
CA ALA A 2 30.62 7.26 -14.53
C ALA A 2 29.93 6.34 -13.53
N ASN A 3 29.67 6.85 -12.34
CA ASN A 3 28.77 6.20 -11.44
C ASN A 3 27.37 6.44 -11.95
N VAL A 4 26.75 5.38 -12.39
CA VAL A 4 25.34 5.48 -12.76
C VAL A 4 24.56 5.46 -11.45
N ASP A 5 24.13 6.63 -11.03
CA ASP A 5 23.23 6.70 -9.89
C ASP A 5 21.86 6.21 -10.35
N ASN A 6 21.45 5.09 -9.82
CA ASN A 6 20.12 4.57 -10.07
C ASN A 6 19.14 5.28 -9.15
N PHE A 7 18.28 6.09 -9.76
CA PHE A 7 17.22 6.77 -9.02
C PHE A 7 15.91 6.03 -9.23
N ILE A 8 15.18 5.86 -8.16
CA ILE A 8 13.88 5.20 -8.17
C ILE A 8 12.82 6.25 -7.85
N HIS A 9 11.85 6.38 -8.74
CA HIS A 9 10.71 7.26 -8.53
C HIS A 9 9.64 6.52 -7.76
N CYS A 10 9.36 6.99 -6.57
CA CYS A 10 8.44 6.33 -5.65
C CYS A 10 7.40 7.29 -5.12
N VAL A 11 6.36 6.73 -4.53
CA VAL A 11 5.37 7.48 -3.80
C VAL A 11 5.45 7.05 -2.33
N LEU A 12 5.60 8.01 -1.45
CA LEU A 12 5.58 7.79 -0.01
C LEU A 12 4.18 8.10 0.49
N ILE A 13 3.49 7.07 0.96
CA ILE A 13 2.10 7.14 1.34
C ILE A 13 1.98 7.12 2.86
N PRO A 14 1.43 8.19 3.49
CA PRO A 14 1.23 8.16 4.92
C PRO A 14 0.15 7.14 5.32
N LEU A 15 0.51 6.22 6.18
CA LEU A 15 -0.44 5.33 6.84
C LEU A 15 -0.72 5.88 8.25
N GLN A 16 -1.46 5.15 9.05
CA GLN A 16 -1.82 5.63 10.36
C GLN A 16 -0.60 5.78 11.28
N HIS A 17 0.31 4.82 11.27
CA HIS A 17 1.48 4.81 12.14
C HIS A 17 2.81 4.76 11.40
N HIS A 18 2.77 4.39 10.12
CA HIS A 18 3.95 4.17 9.31
C HIS A 18 3.78 4.84 7.96
N PHE A 19 4.78 4.70 7.12
CA PHE A 19 4.71 5.11 5.72
C PHE A 19 4.79 3.89 4.84
N LEU A 20 4.14 3.97 3.69
CA LEU A 20 4.22 2.93 2.66
C LEU A 20 4.98 3.49 1.48
N LEU A 21 5.92 2.73 0.96
CA LEU A 21 6.70 3.14 -0.22
C LEU A 21 6.34 2.24 -1.38
N LEU A 22 5.82 2.83 -2.45
CA LEU A 22 5.46 2.11 -3.67
C LEU A 22 6.14 2.76 -4.87
N PRO A 23 6.46 1.97 -5.91
CA PRO A 23 6.90 2.55 -7.17
C PRO A 23 5.81 3.44 -7.75
N ASN A 24 6.21 4.59 -8.31
CA ASN A 24 5.24 5.54 -8.84
C ASN A 24 4.24 4.93 -9.83
N PRO A 25 4.66 4.07 -10.79
CA PRO A 25 3.72 3.48 -11.74
C PRO A 25 2.66 2.58 -11.12
N THR A 26 2.84 2.16 -9.88
CA THR A 26 1.87 1.31 -9.19
C THR A 26 0.61 2.09 -8.79
N ILE A 27 0.71 3.41 -8.69
CA ILE A 27 -0.39 4.26 -8.26
C ILE A 27 -1.24 4.62 -9.46
N ALA A 28 -2.52 4.29 -9.42
CA ALA A 28 -3.46 4.65 -10.46
C ALA A 28 -4.07 6.03 -10.22
N GLU A 29 -4.49 6.29 -8.99
CA GLU A 29 -5.16 7.54 -8.67
C GLU A 29 -5.18 7.74 -7.15
N VAL A 30 -5.22 8.98 -6.71
CA VAL A 30 -5.46 9.33 -5.30
C VAL A 30 -6.72 10.18 -5.27
N THR A 31 -7.71 9.74 -4.50
CA THR A 31 -9.00 10.42 -4.39
C THR A 31 -9.26 10.83 -2.94
N PRO A 32 -10.16 11.78 -2.71
CA PRO A 32 -10.64 12.02 -1.34
C PRO A 32 -11.27 10.74 -0.78
N MET A 33 -11.18 10.57 0.53
CA MET A 33 -11.82 9.43 1.16
C MET A 33 -13.33 9.51 0.97
N PRO A 34 -13.99 8.46 0.46
CA PRO A 34 -15.43 8.49 0.31
C PRO A 34 -16.13 8.47 1.66
N HIS A 35 -17.35 8.99 1.70
CA HIS A 35 -18.13 9.02 2.92
C HIS A 35 -18.48 7.62 3.42
N THR A 36 -18.71 6.71 2.50
CA THR A 36 -19.06 5.35 2.84
C THR A 36 -18.27 4.36 2.02
N ILE A 37 -17.85 3.30 2.67
CA ILE A 37 -17.28 2.12 2.04
C ILE A 37 -18.23 0.99 2.38
N ASP A 38 -18.68 0.24 1.37
CA ASP A 38 -19.63 -0.84 1.59
C ASP A 38 -18.93 -2.00 2.30
N ALA A 39 -19.27 -2.20 3.54
CA ALA A 39 -18.71 -3.29 4.32
C ALA A 39 -19.16 -4.63 3.75
N VAL A 40 -18.28 -5.62 3.83
CA VAL A 40 -18.53 -6.96 3.32
C VAL A 40 -18.34 -7.95 4.47
N ALA A 41 -19.36 -8.79 4.70
CA ALA A 41 -19.29 -9.80 5.73
C ALA A 41 -18.31 -10.93 5.37
N GLU A 42 -17.82 -11.62 6.38
CA GLU A 42 -17.00 -12.81 6.22
C GLU A 42 -15.69 -12.56 5.49
N ARG A 43 -15.08 -11.39 5.75
CA ARG A 43 -13.75 -11.06 5.25
C ARG A 43 -12.80 -10.81 6.41
N PRO A 44 -11.49 -10.95 6.21
CA PRO A 44 -10.52 -10.62 7.26
C PRO A 44 -10.64 -9.17 7.70
N ASP A 45 -10.16 -8.86 8.91
CA ASP A 45 -10.27 -7.54 9.49
C ASP A 45 -9.62 -6.44 8.65
N TYR A 46 -8.56 -6.77 7.90
CA TYR A 46 -7.92 -5.78 7.03
C TYR A 46 -8.75 -5.45 5.78
N TRP A 47 -9.75 -6.24 5.45
CA TRP A 47 -10.64 -5.99 4.33
C TRP A 47 -11.77 -5.08 4.80
N LEU A 48 -11.64 -3.77 4.50
CA LEU A 48 -12.56 -2.77 5.03
C LEU A 48 -13.89 -2.74 4.32
N GLY A 49 -13.92 -3.11 3.05
CA GLY A 49 -15.13 -3.11 2.27
C GLY A 49 -14.85 -2.97 0.79
N HIS A 50 -15.84 -2.47 0.07
CA HIS A 50 -15.76 -2.26 -1.38
C HIS A 50 -16.05 -0.82 -1.72
N TYR A 51 -15.42 -0.34 -2.79
CA TYR A 51 -15.57 1.02 -3.29
C TYR A 51 -15.80 0.96 -4.80
N ALA A 52 -16.85 1.65 -5.28
CA ALA A 52 -17.12 1.75 -6.70
C ALA A 52 -16.25 2.83 -7.33
N TRP A 53 -15.47 2.46 -8.34
CA TRP A 53 -14.54 3.34 -9.01
C TRP A 53 -14.50 3.00 -10.50
N ARG A 54 -14.80 3.98 -11.35
CA ARG A 54 -14.75 3.83 -12.83
C ARG A 54 -15.42 2.55 -13.32
N ASP A 55 -16.67 2.34 -12.93
CA ASP A 55 -17.47 1.17 -13.32
C ASP A 55 -16.93 -0.16 -12.80
N GLN A 56 -16.04 -0.11 -11.83
CA GLN A 56 -15.52 -1.30 -11.17
C GLN A 56 -15.77 -1.22 -9.67
N VAL A 57 -15.79 -2.36 -9.02
CA VAL A 57 -15.90 -2.44 -7.57
C VAL A 57 -14.57 -2.98 -7.05
N LEU A 58 -13.91 -2.18 -6.23
CA LEU A 58 -12.57 -2.47 -5.73
C LEU A 58 -12.61 -2.90 -4.28
N PRO A 59 -11.76 -3.87 -3.87
CA PRO A 59 -11.55 -4.09 -2.46
C PRO A 59 -10.80 -2.93 -1.85
N VAL A 60 -11.21 -2.54 -0.63
CA VAL A 60 -10.51 -1.53 0.16
C VAL A 60 -9.86 -2.25 1.33
N ILE A 61 -8.55 -2.17 1.43
CA ILE A 61 -7.83 -2.91 2.44
C ILE A 61 -6.98 -1.98 3.31
N ASP A 62 -6.84 -2.37 4.56
CA ASP A 62 -5.95 -1.70 5.50
C ASP A 62 -4.61 -2.44 5.48
N LEU A 63 -3.69 -1.90 4.70
CA LEU A 63 -2.42 -2.57 4.49
C LEU A 63 -1.57 -2.61 5.76
N GLU A 64 -1.65 -1.58 6.58
CA GLU A 64 -0.93 -1.55 7.84
C GLU A 64 -1.39 -2.64 8.80
N SER A 65 -2.70 -2.89 8.83
CA SER A 65 -3.27 -3.99 9.59
C SER A 65 -2.85 -5.34 9.03
N MET A 66 -2.83 -5.45 7.70
CA MET A 66 -2.44 -6.67 7.01
C MET A 66 -0.99 -7.03 7.29
N ILE A 67 -0.10 -6.05 7.25
CA ILE A 67 1.33 -6.25 7.49
C ILE A 67 1.59 -6.43 8.99
N GLY A 68 1.06 -5.54 9.82
CA GLY A 68 1.36 -5.49 11.23
C GLY A 68 0.40 -6.26 12.13
N ASN A 69 -0.65 -6.80 11.55
CA ASN A 69 -1.67 -7.57 12.28
C ASN A 69 -2.26 -6.82 13.47
N LYS A 70 -2.53 -5.52 13.28
CA LYS A 70 -3.09 -4.68 14.31
C LYS A 70 -4.50 -4.23 13.93
N PRO A 71 -5.42 -4.16 14.90
CA PRO A 71 -6.74 -3.61 14.60
C PRO A 71 -6.64 -2.15 14.22
N LYS A 72 -7.48 -1.73 13.29
CA LYS A 72 -7.43 -0.39 12.73
C LYS A 72 -8.79 0.27 12.73
N THR A 73 -8.73 1.59 12.76
CA THR A 73 -9.86 2.44 12.46
C THR A 73 -9.49 3.32 11.26
N THR A 74 -10.45 3.66 10.44
CA THR A 74 -10.23 4.53 9.29
C THR A 74 -10.78 5.94 9.53
N GLU A 75 -11.10 6.28 10.76
CA GLU A 75 -11.74 7.55 11.08
C GLU A 75 -10.92 8.77 10.64
N ASP A 76 -9.61 8.69 10.74
CA ASP A 76 -8.73 9.80 10.39
C ASP A 76 -8.18 9.72 8.96
N ALA A 77 -8.55 8.70 8.21
CA ALA A 77 -8.13 8.58 6.82
C ALA A 77 -8.84 9.64 5.99
N ASN A 78 -8.09 10.40 5.20
CA ASN A 78 -8.66 11.48 4.41
C ASN A 78 -8.51 11.29 2.90
N LYS A 79 -7.74 10.30 2.47
CA LYS A 79 -7.52 9.97 1.07
C LYS A 79 -7.66 8.48 0.84
N LEU A 80 -7.96 8.13 -0.40
CA LEU A 80 -7.99 6.75 -0.84
C LEU A 80 -7.03 6.62 -2.02
N CYS A 81 -6.06 5.73 -1.90
CA CYS A 81 -5.07 5.51 -2.94
C CYS A 81 -5.47 4.28 -3.74
N ILE A 82 -5.70 4.47 -5.03
CA ILE A 82 -6.05 3.36 -5.93
C ILE A 82 -4.76 2.80 -6.52
N VAL A 83 -4.55 1.52 -6.36
CA VAL A 83 -3.32 0.84 -6.73
C VAL A 83 -3.58 -0.12 -7.87
N ASN A 84 -2.69 -0.11 -8.86
CA ASN A 84 -2.72 -1.08 -9.96
C ASN A 84 -2.26 -2.44 -9.46
N GLY A 85 -2.99 -3.49 -9.79
CA GLY A 85 -2.53 -4.85 -9.55
C GLY A 85 -1.33 -5.16 -10.44
N ILE A 86 -0.35 -5.85 -9.87
CA ILE A 86 0.88 -6.19 -10.59
C ILE A 86 0.98 -7.66 -10.94
N ASN A 87 0.18 -8.51 -10.29
CA ASN A 87 0.24 -9.95 -10.51
C ASN A 87 -0.92 -10.39 -11.41
N PRO A 88 -0.67 -10.72 -12.68
CA PRO A 88 -1.75 -11.11 -13.59
C PRO A 88 -2.52 -12.35 -13.13
N GLU A 89 -1.85 -13.24 -12.40
CA GLU A 89 -2.49 -14.47 -11.93
C GLU A 89 -3.50 -14.24 -10.83
N SER A 90 -3.41 -13.10 -10.14
CA SER A 90 -4.35 -12.78 -9.07
C SER A 90 -5.70 -12.33 -9.62
N HIS A 91 -5.74 -11.83 -10.85
CA HIS A 91 -6.92 -11.21 -11.46
C HIS A 91 -7.44 -10.01 -10.69
N ILE A 92 -6.64 -9.46 -9.77
CA ILE A 92 -6.94 -8.21 -9.08
C ILE A 92 -6.37 -7.07 -9.92
N GLU A 93 -7.23 -6.36 -10.63
CA GLU A 93 -6.78 -5.26 -11.48
C GLU A 93 -6.46 -4.01 -10.68
N PHE A 94 -7.27 -3.73 -9.67
CA PHE A 94 -7.12 -2.55 -8.81
C PHE A 94 -7.56 -2.88 -7.40
N TYR A 95 -6.97 -2.18 -6.45
CA TYR A 95 -7.44 -2.20 -5.07
C TYR A 95 -7.12 -0.86 -4.43
N ALA A 96 -7.70 -0.58 -3.27
CA ALA A 96 -7.62 0.74 -2.68
C ALA A 96 -7.09 0.67 -1.25
N LEU A 97 -6.31 1.68 -0.90
CA LEU A 97 -5.67 1.80 0.41
C LEU A 97 -6.05 3.14 1.04
N PRO A 98 -6.62 3.15 2.26
CA PRO A 98 -6.80 4.42 2.96
C PRO A 98 -5.46 5.07 3.29
N CYS A 99 -5.39 6.38 3.14
CA CYS A 99 -4.21 7.18 3.42
C CYS A 99 -4.52 8.23 4.47
N TYR A 100 -3.52 8.56 5.27
CA TYR A 100 -3.65 9.48 6.40
C TYR A 100 -2.86 10.76 6.15
N GLY A 101 -2.90 11.25 4.94
CA GLY A 101 -2.24 12.45 4.49
C GLY A 101 -2.02 12.41 2.99
N VAL A 102 -1.32 13.41 2.48
CA VAL A 102 -1.07 13.53 1.05
C VAL A 102 0.13 12.67 0.66
N PRO A 103 -0.03 11.72 -0.26
CA PRO A 103 1.10 10.99 -0.79
C PRO A 103 2.10 11.92 -1.46
N GLN A 104 3.38 11.65 -1.29
CA GLN A 104 4.46 12.48 -1.83
C GLN A 104 5.29 11.72 -2.83
N LEU A 105 5.55 12.35 -3.97
CA LEU A 105 6.52 11.83 -4.92
C LEU A 105 7.91 12.08 -4.38
N ILE A 106 8.71 11.04 -4.34
CA ILE A 106 10.10 11.15 -3.94
C ILE A 106 10.99 10.40 -4.92
N THR A 107 12.22 10.86 -5.04
CA THR A 107 13.22 10.18 -5.83
C THR A 107 14.30 9.68 -4.88
N LEU A 108 14.51 8.38 -4.88
CA LEU A 108 15.49 7.76 -4.01
C LEU A 108 16.69 7.32 -4.82
N ASN A 109 17.88 7.58 -4.29
CA ASN A 109 19.09 6.96 -4.77
C ASN A 109 19.13 5.57 -4.14
N GLU A 110 19.23 4.54 -4.97
CA GLU A 110 19.24 3.16 -4.51
C GLU A 110 20.31 2.92 -3.45
N SER A 111 21.47 3.56 -3.60
CA SER A 111 22.57 3.41 -2.64
C SER A 111 22.29 4.10 -1.30
N ALA A 112 21.34 5.02 -1.24
CA ALA A 112 20.98 5.72 -0.01
C ALA A 112 19.88 5.02 0.77
N ILE A 113 19.29 3.98 0.21
CA ILE A 113 18.25 3.21 0.88
C ILE A 113 18.92 2.30 1.91
N GLN A 114 18.51 2.44 3.16
CA GLN A 114 19.03 1.62 4.24
C GLN A 114 17.93 0.73 4.78
N GLN A 115 18.12 -0.55 4.62
CA GLN A 115 17.22 -1.52 5.21
C GLN A 115 17.44 -1.56 6.72
N THR A 116 16.42 -1.24 7.48
CA THR A 116 16.55 -1.14 8.94
C THR A 116 16.34 -2.47 9.64
N HIS A 117 15.54 -3.33 9.04
CA HIS A 117 15.15 -4.56 9.70
C HIS A 117 14.58 -5.55 8.70
N ASP A 118 15.07 -6.78 8.77
CA ASP A 118 14.48 -7.89 8.04
C ASP A 118 13.34 -8.44 8.87
N SER A 119 12.12 -8.17 8.45
CA SER A 119 10.98 -8.73 9.15
C SER A 119 10.49 -9.93 8.38
N ASP A 120 10.72 -11.10 8.93
CA ASP A 120 10.20 -12.34 8.37
C ASP A 120 8.83 -12.68 8.91
N GLU A 121 8.30 -11.83 9.77
CA GLU A 121 7.07 -12.14 10.49
C GLU A 121 5.82 -11.98 9.66
N SER A 122 5.90 -11.24 8.54
CA SER A 122 4.75 -11.03 7.69
C SER A 122 5.07 -11.40 6.25
N ASN A 123 4.22 -12.22 5.64
CA ASN A 123 4.33 -12.54 4.23
C ASN A 123 4.00 -11.36 3.33
N PHE A 124 3.44 -10.28 3.88
CA PHE A 124 3.00 -9.12 3.12
C PHE A 124 4.01 -7.98 3.15
N LEU A 125 5.08 -8.11 3.91
CA LEU A 125 6.12 -7.11 4.03
C LEU A 125 7.39 -7.62 3.37
N HIS A 126 7.87 -6.89 2.37
CA HIS A 126 9.14 -7.21 1.74
C HIS A 126 10.29 -6.77 2.64
N CYS A 127 10.29 -5.52 3.07
CA CYS A 127 11.29 -5.01 4.01
C CYS A 127 10.84 -3.66 4.58
N GLN A 128 11.53 -3.22 5.61
CA GLN A 128 11.41 -1.86 6.14
C GLN A 128 12.67 -1.10 5.78
N ILE A 129 12.50 0.16 5.41
CA ILE A 129 13.64 1.03 5.13
C ILE A 129 13.50 2.32 5.91
N LYS A 130 14.64 2.96 6.12
CA LYS A 130 14.68 4.27 6.77
C LYS A 130 14.92 5.34 5.72
N ILE A 131 14.05 6.34 5.70
CA ILE A 131 14.14 7.48 4.81
C ILE A 131 14.18 8.73 5.69
N GLY A 132 15.38 9.32 5.85
CA GLY A 132 15.54 10.38 6.84
C GLY A 132 15.23 9.87 8.24
N ASN A 133 14.22 10.44 8.90
CA ASN A 133 13.78 10.00 10.21
C ASN A 133 12.48 9.18 10.17
N LYS A 134 12.07 8.76 8.97
CA LYS A 134 10.82 8.03 8.77
C LYS A 134 11.10 6.57 8.48
N ILE A 135 10.22 5.71 9.00
CA ILE A 135 10.26 4.28 8.68
C ILE A 135 9.17 3.99 7.66
N ALA A 136 9.56 3.39 6.57
CA ALA A 136 8.63 3.05 5.49
C ALA A 136 8.61 1.54 5.26
N PHE A 137 7.42 1.02 4.98
CA PHE A 137 7.23 -0.37 4.59
C PHE A 137 7.33 -0.46 3.07
N ILE A 138 8.09 -1.43 2.59
CA ILE A 138 8.03 -1.85 1.19
C ILE A 138 7.22 -3.15 1.19
N PRO A 139 5.98 -3.12 0.66
CA PRO A 139 5.11 -4.29 0.75
C PRO A 139 5.47 -5.34 -0.30
N HIS A 140 5.09 -6.58 -0.02
CA HIS A 140 5.20 -7.66 -0.98
C HIS A 140 3.89 -7.76 -1.74
N LEU A 141 3.78 -7.00 -2.82
CA LEU A 141 2.52 -6.82 -3.54
C LEU A 141 1.97 -8.12 -4.13
N ASP A 142 2.84 -9.00 -4.63
CA ASP A 142 2.39 -10.29 -5.15
C ASP A 142 1.65 -11.10 -4.11
N ASN A 143 2.17 -11.17 -2.90
CA ASN A 143 1.55 -11.92 -1.82
C ASN A 143 0.25 -11.27 -1.37
N ILE A 144 0.22 -9.95 -1.34
CA ILE A 144 -1.00 -9.21 -1.01
C ILE A 144 -2.10 -9.52 -2.01
N GLU A 145 -1.79 -9.46 -3.29
CA GLU A 145 -2.77 -9.72 -4.34
C GLU A 145 -3.25 -11.16 -4.36
N LYS A 146 -2.36 -12.11 -4.07
CA LYS A 146 -2.76 -13.51 -3.94
C LYS A 146 -3.76 -13.71 -2.80
N ASP A 147 -3.51 -13.05 -1.68
CA ASP A 147 -4.40 -13.14 -0.53
C ASP A 147 -5.75 -12.51 -0.84
N LEU A 148 -5.77 -11.36 -1.51
CA LEU A 148 -7.01 -10.72 -1.91
C LEU A 148 -7.83 -11.62 -2.83
N LYS A 149 -7.18 -12.32 -3.74
CA LYS A 149 -7.86 -13.28 -4.61
C LYS A 149 -8.47 -14.41 -3.81
N GLU A 150 -7.75 -14.95 -2.86
CA GLU A 150 -8.24 -16.05 -2.03
C GLU A 150 -9.42 -15.65 -1.16
N GLN A 151 -9.47 -14.39 -0.72
CA GLN A 151 -10.53 -13.88 0.13
C GLN A 151 -11.73 -13.35 -0.65
N SER A 152 -11.59 -13.18 -1.94
CA SER A 152 -12.69 -12.61 -2.76
C SER A 152 -13.77 -13.61 -3.16
#